data_2fd6fab573a938c8f1d45f15f6b38415
#
_entry.id   2fd6fab573a938c8f1d45f15f6b38415
#
_cell.length_a   1.000
_cell.length_b   1.000
_cell.length_c   1.000
_cell.angle_alpha   90.00
_cell.angle_beta   90.00
_cell.angle_gamma   90.00
#
_symmetry.space_group_name_H-M   'P 1'
#
loop_
_entity.id
_entity.type
_entity.pdbx_description
1 polymer ?
#
loop_
_entity_poly.entity_id
_entity_poly.type
_entity_poly.pdbx_seq_one_letter_code
_entity_poly.pdbx_strand_id
1 'polypeptide(L)'
;MKQLTMIATLLVAACSPSANEPAANQTEKPAAREKPADVPSLAGEWSVTALGGKPLQQVFPMTASITADKATVHSECVTFAWSYTQDGNIVAFSPMSTGHCGRNQTTNENEIERALKGANIALFSKEGREVQLSGNGGTATLTRR
;
A
#
# COMPACT_ATOMS: atom_id res chain seq x y z
N MET A 1 3.67 -5.08 55.37
CA MET A 1 4.36 -4.01 56.13
C MET A 1 5.46 -3.44 55.28
N LYS A 2 5.31 -2.27 54.76
CA LYS A 2 6.21 -1.13 54.65
C LYS A 2 5.61 -0.14 53.67
N GLN A 3 5.05 0.90 54.21
CA GLN A 3 4.73 2.16 53.57
C GLN A 3 6.04 2.91 53.26
N LEU A 4 6.04 3.74 52.24
CA LEU A 4 6.72 5.05 52.20
C LEU A 4 6.19 5.78 50.97
N THR A 5 5.32 6.75 51.13
CA THR A 5 5.53 8.19 51.42
C THR A 5 5.91 9.01 50.18
N MET A 6 4.93 9.79 49.79
CA MET A 6 4.87 11.07 49.06
C MET A 6 6.19 11.84 48.91
N ILE A 7 6.36 12.48 47.73
CA ILE A 7 6.76 13.90 47.68
C ILE A 7 6.12 14.52 46.39
N ALA A 8 5.22 15.47 46.63
CA ALA A 8 4.70 16.39 45.63
C ALA A 8 5.64 17.60 45.57
N THR A 9 6.10 17.97 44.40
CA THR A 9 6.78 19.26 44.20
C THR A 9 6.03 20.04 43.11
N LEU A 10 5.24 21.02 43.54
CA LEU A 10 4.68 22.08 42.69
C LEU A 10 5.83 23.05 42.33
N LEU A 11 6.04 23.28 41.05
CA LEU A 11 6.80 24.43 40.54
C LEU A 11 5.88 25.31 39.73
N VAL A 12 5.49 26.42 40.31
CA VAL A 12 4.82 27.55 39.67
C VAL A 12 5.89 28.33 38.92
N ALA A 13 5.81 28.44 37.62
CA ALA A 13 6.65 29.34 36.85
C ALA A 13 5.75 30.45 36.22
N ALA A 14 6.13 31.66 36.57
CA ALA A 14 5.47 32.92 36.30
C ALA A 14 5.42 33.25 34.79
N CYS A 15 4.24 33.70 34.31
CA CYS A 15 4.11 34.41 33.06
C CYS A 15 4.67 35.81 33.17
N SER A 16 5.66 36.16 32.33
CA SER A 16 6.02 37.54 32.02
C SER A 16 5.44 37.94 30.69
N PRO A 17 4.68 39.06 30.61
CA PRO A 17 4.27 39.60 29.32
C PRO A 17 5.44 40.39 28.73
N SER A 18 5.99 39.95 27.63
CA SER A 18 6.97 40.71 26.85
C SER A 18 6.28 41.43 25.70
N ALA A 19 6.68 42.68 25.61
CA ALA A 19 6.15 43.75 24.77
C ALA A 19 6.13 43.43 23.25
N ASN A 20 5.17 44.09 22.61
CA ASN A 20 4.99 44.27 21.18
C ASN A 20 6.29 44.62 20.46
N GLU A 21 6.69 43.75 19.53
CA GLU A 21 7.60 44.08 18.45
C GLU A 21 6.84 43.97 17.13
N PRO A 22 6.89 45.00 16.25
CA PRO A 22 6.11 44.98 15.01
C PRO A 22 6.68 43.89 14.08
N ALA A 23 5.82 42.94 13.74
CA ALA A 23 6.10 41.86 12.80
C ALA A 23 6.61 42.41 11.46
N ALA A 24 7.88 42.21 11.17
CA ALA A 24 8.40 42.35 9.84
C ALA A 24 7.69 41.32 8.94
N ASN A 25 7.00 41.85 7.96
CA ASN A 25 6.27 41.14 6.93
C ASN A 25 7.28 40.28 6.12
N GLN A 26 7.56 39.06 6.59
CA GLN A 26 8.27 38.07 5.80
C GLN A 26 7.29 37.58 4.74
N THR A 27 7.41 38.12 3.55
CA THR A 27 6.81 37.56 2.35
C THR A 27 7.40 36.16 2.16
N GLU A 28 6.76 35.17 2.74
CA GLU A 28 7.08 33.77 2.52
C GLU A 28 6.89 33.50 1.02
N LYS A 29 8.03 33.46 0.31
CA LYS A 29 8.07 32.99 -1.08
C LYS A 29 7.40 31.63 -1.10
N PRO A 30 6.32 31.43 -1.88
CA PRO A 30 5.66 30.13 -1.95
C PRO A 30 6.73 29.09 -2.29
N ALA A 31 6.96 28.15 -1.38
CA ALA A 31 7.78 26.99 -1.66
C ALA A 31 7.24 26.37 -2.95
N ALA A 32 8.08 26.32 -3.99
CA ALA A 32 7.73 25.64 -5.23
C ALA A 32 7.28 24.23 -4.81
N ARG A 33 6.01 23.89 -5.06
CA ARG A 33 5.53 22.51 -4.89
C ARG A 33 6.42 21.65 -5.74
N GLU A 34 7.27 20.85 -5.12
CA GLU A 34 8.01 19.82 -5.83
C GLU A 34 6.99 19.01 -6.62
N LYS A 35 7.23 18.90 -7.93
CA LYS A 35 6.44 18.03 -8.79
C LYS A 35 6.41 16.66 -8.13
N PRO A 36 5.24 16.04 -7.88
CA PRO A 36 5.17 14.71 -7.31
C PRO A 36 6.10 13.79 -8.10
N ALA A 37 6.96 13.04 -7.40
CA ALA A 37 7.82 12.06 -8.05
C ALA A 37 6.94 11.17 -8.93
N ASP A 38 7.33 10.93 -10.17
CA ASP A 38 6.56 10.12 -11.11
C ASP A 38 6.43 8.72 -10.51
N VAL A 39 5.26 8.41 -9.95
CA VAL A 39 4.98 7.08 -9.39
C VAL A 39 4.89 6.10 -10.55
N PRO A 40 5.61 4.97 -10.49
CA PRO A 40 5.56 3.97 -11.54
C PRO A 40 4.14 3.45 -11.78
N SER A 41 3.83 3.12 -13.03
CA SER A 41 2.57 2.48 -13.38
C SER A 41 2.61 0.99 -13.02
N LEU A 42 1.48 0.47 -12.54
CA LEU A 42 1.25 -0.97 -12.38
C LEU A 42 1.12 -1.69 -13.72
N ALA A 43 0.82 -1.00 -14.82
CA ALA A 43 0.67 -1.65 -16.13
C ALA A 43 1.92 -2.46 -16.50
N GLY A 44 1.72 -3.70 -16.92
CA GLY A 44 2.80 -4.63 -17.29
C GLY A 44 2.55 -6.06 -16.84
N GLU A 45 3.57 -6.89 -17.03
CA GLU A 45 3.56 -8.30 -16.67
C GLU A 45 4.31 -8.53 -15.35
N TRP A 46 3.72 -9.31 -14.47
CA TRP A 46 4.18 -9.51 -13.11
C TRP A 46 4.15 -10.98 -12.72
N SER A 47 5.04 -11.36 -11.82
CA SER A 47 4.96 -12.61 -11.05
C SER A 47 4.54 -12.28 -9.62
N VAL A 48 3.59 -13.00 -9.06
CA VAL A 48 3.25 -12.92 -7.64
C VAL A 48 4.32 -13.66 -6.86
N THR A 49 5.04 -12.97 -6.00
CA THR A 49 6.22 -13.51 -5.29
C THR A 49 6.00 -13.69 -3.80
N ALA A 50 5.05 -12.96 -3.20
CA ALA A 50 4.69 -13.14 -1.80
C ALA A 50 3.22 -12.78 -1.54
N LEU A 51 2.62 -13.44 -0.56
CA LEU A 51 1.28 -13.18 -0.03
C LEU A 51 1.34 -13.09 1.49
N GLY A 52 0.63 -12.12 2.09
CA GLY A 52 0.66 -11.90 3.53
C GLY A 52 2.08 -11.67 4.09
N GLY A 53 2.99 -11.13 3.28
CA GLY A 53 4.40 -10.96 3.65
C GLY A 53 5.24 -12.24 3.63
N LYS A 54 4.69 -13.38 3.22
CA LYS A 54 5.40 -14.66 3.11
C LYS A 54 5.72 -14.98 1.65
N PRO A 55 6.95 -15.42 1.34
CA PRO A 55 7.30 -15.87 0.00
C PRO A 55 6.34 -16.96 -0.50
N LEU A 56 5.91 -16.81 -1.74
CA LEU A 56 4.99 -17.76 -2.35
C LEU A 56 5.77 -19.00 -2.79
N GLN A 57 5.49 -20.12 -2.14
CA GLN A 57 6.02 -21.43 -2.53
C GLN A 57 4.92 -22.21 -3.23
N GLN A 58 5.04 -22.38 -4.53
CA GLN A 58 4.04 -23.13 -5.30
C GLN A 58 4.71 -23.84 -6.49
N VAL A 59 4.09 -24.94 -6.89
CA VAL A 59 4.55 -25.73 -8.04
C VAL A 59 4.30 -24.98 -9.34
N PHE A 60 3.18 -24.24 -9.43
CA PHE A 60 2.82 -23.46 -10.60
C PHE A 60 2.94 -21.95 -10.30
N PRO A 61 3.60 -21.19 -11.20
CA PRO A 61 3.75 -19.76 -11.00
C PRO A 61 2.39 -19.04 -11.11
N MET A 62 2.15 -18.09 -10.21
CA MET A 62 1.03 -17.19 -10.31
C MET A 62 1.49 -15.90 -10.99
N THR A 63 0.85 -15.53 -12.08
CA THR A 63 1.23 -14.38 -12.90
C THR A 63 0.10 -13.37 -12.98
N ALA A 64 0.45 -12.09 -13.11
CA ALA A 64 -0.52 -11.03 -13.30
C ALA A 64 -0.17 -10.21 -14.53
N SER A 65 -1.18 -9.95 -15.37
CA SER A 65 -1.12 -9.03 -16.50
C SER A 65 -2.01 -7.83 -16.18
N ILE A 66 -1.43 -6.64 -16.16
CA ILE A 66 -2.13 -5.41 -15.80
C ILE A 66 -2.04 -4.42 -16.97
N THR A 67 -3.20 -4.01 -17.48
CA THR A 67 -3.34 -2.98 -18.52
C THR A 67 -3.66 -1.62 -17.87
N ALA A 68 -4.10 -0.64 -18.64
CA ALA A 68 -4.47 0.67 -18.11
C ALA A 68 -5.71 0.64 -17.18
N ASP A 69 -6.61 -0.33 -17.39
CA ASP A 69 -7.95 -0.39 -16.78
C ASP A 69 -8.32 -1.77 -16.24
N LYS A 70 -7.50 -2.78 -16.51
CA LYS A 70 -7.80 -4.17 -16.17
C LYS A 70 -6.60 -4.87 -15.57
N ALA A 71 -6.82 -5.62 -14.52
CA ALA A 71 -5.86 -6.56 -13.95
C ALA A 71 -6.38 -7.99 -14.10
N THR A 72 -5.51 -8.90 -14.54
CA THR A 72 -5.84 -10.33 -14.67
C THR A 72 -4.74 -11.13 -13.97
N VAL A 73 -5.13 -12.05 -13.09
CA VAL A 73 -4.20 -12.98 -12.43
C VAL A 73 -4.52 -14.39 -12.90
N HIS A 74 -3.48 -15.09 -13.33
CA HIS A 74 -3.55 -16.50 -13.71
C HIS A 74 -2.81 -17.36 -12.69
N SER A 75 -3.46 -18.41 -12.25
CA SER A 75 -2.88 -19.46 -11.41
C SER A 75 -3.31 -20.81 -11.98
N GLU A 76 -2.42 -21.47 -12.69
CA GLU A 76 -2.74 -22.72 -13.39
C GLU A 76 -3.96 -22.58 -14.30
N CYS A 77 -5.10 -23.13 -13.88
CA CYS A 77 -6.36 -23.08 -14.62
C CYS A 77 -7.39 -22.10 -14.04
N VAL A 78 -7.03 -21.36 -12.99
CA VAL A 78 -7.89 -20.33 -12.40
C VAL A 78 -7.46 -18.96 -12.91
N THR A 79 -8.44 -18.16 -13.31
CA THR A 79 -8.20 -16.79 -13.78
C THR A 79 -9.11 -15.84 -13.04
N PHE A 80 -8.52 -14.83 -12.44
CA PHE A 80 -9.22 -13.72 -11.81
C PHE A 80 -9.09 -12.47 -12.65
N ALA A 81 -10.15 -11.68 -12.76
CA ALA A 81 -10.11 -10.39 -13.45
C ALA A 81 -10.79 -9.31 -12.64
N TRP A 82 -10.17 -8.12 -12.66
CA TRP A 82 -10.67 -6.89 -12.03
C TRP A 82 -10.57 -5.75 -13.02
N SER A 83 -11.53 -4.83 -12.98
CA SER A 83 -11.28 -3.48 -13.45
C SER A 83 -10.39 -2.78 -12.40
N TYR A 84 -9.49 -1.92 -12.85
CA TYR A 84 -8.54 -1.29 -11.95
C TYR A 84 -8.32 0.18 -12.31
N THR A 85 -8.04 0.99 -11.29
CA THR A 85 -7.62 2.38 -11.44
C THR A 85 -6.39 2.64 -10.56
N GLN A 86 -5.54 3.57 -11.01
CA GLN A 86 -4.36 4.02 -10.26
C GLN A 86 -4.26 5.55 -10.35
N ASP A 87 -4.11 6.18 -9.18
CA ASP A 87 -3.77 7.60 -9.04
C ASP A 87 -2.58 7.72 -8.07
N GLY A 88 -1.40 7.91 -8.63
CA GLY A 88 -0.16 7.81 -7.86
C GLY A 88 -0.02 6.42 -7.21
N ASN A 89 0.10 6.41 -5.90
CA ASN A 89 0.16 5.17 -5.10
C ASN A 89 -1.22 4.62 -4.70
N ILE A 90 -2.28 5.35 -4.96
CA ILE A 90 -3.63 4.91 -4.64
C ILE A 90 -4.13 4.02 -5.77
N VAL A 91 -4.66 2.86 -5.41
CA VAL A 91 -5.22 1.88 -6.36
C VAL A 91 -6.58 1.41 -5.90
N ALA A 92 -7.41 1.02 -6.85
CA ALA A 92 -8.69 0.37 -6.57
C ALA A 92 -8.91 -0.76 -7.56
N PHE A 93 -9.34 -1.91 -7.05
CA PHE A 93 -9.66 -3.10 -7.83
C PHE A 93 -11.12 -3.49 -7.60
N SER A 94 -11.89 -3.59 -8.68
CA SER A 94 -13.28 -4.04 -8.63
C SER A 94 -13.42 -5.37 -9.36
N PRO A 95 -13.91 -6.43 -8.69
CA PRO A 95 -14.04 -7.75 -9.31
C PRO A 95 -14.89 -7.72 -10.57
N MET A 96 -14.43 -8.39 -11.61
CA MET A 96 -15.17 -8.57 -12.88
C MET A 96 -15.64 -10.01 -13.03
N SER A 97 -14.72 -10.95 -13.05
CA SER A 97 -15.02 -12.36 -13.29
C SER A 97 -13.95 -13.26 -12.69
N THR A 98 -14.34 -14.51 -12.42
CA THR A 98 -13.41 -15.57 -12.04
C THR A 98 -13.68 -16.79 -12.91
N GLY A 99 -12.67 -17.26 -13.62
CA GLY A 99 -12.70 -18.49 -14.38
C GLY A 99 -12.19 -19.66 -13.56
N HIS A 100 -12.87 -20.80 -13.58
CA HIS A 100 -12.53 -22.01 -12.86
C HIS A 100 -12.44 -23.22 -13.79
N CYS A 101 -11.59 -24.18 -13.45
CA CYS A 101 -11.41 -25.43 -14.17
C CYS A 101 -12.05 -26.64 -13.47
N GLY A 102 -13.11 -26.43 -12.70
CA GLY A 102 -13.84 -27.50 -12.03
C GLY A 102 -13.21 -28.01 -10.72
N ARG A 103 -12.16 -27.35 -10.21
CA ARG A 103 -11.60 -27.58 -8.87
C ARG A 103 -11.85 -26.41 -7.94
N ASN A 104 -11.73 -26.64 -6.65
CA ASN A 104 -11.74 -25.58 -5.66
C ASN A 104 -10.46 -24.74 -5.76
N GLN A 105 -10.58 -23.45 -5.43
CA GLN A 105 -9.44 -22.54 -5.28
C GLN A 105 -8.51 -23.03 -4.15
N THR A 106 -7.23 -22.88 -4.36
CA THR A 106 -6.21 -23.11 -3.33
C THR A 106 -6.21 -21.97 -2.30
N THR A 107 -5.54 -22.17 -1.17
CA THR A 107 -5.35 -21.12 -0.16
C THR A 107 -4.69 -19.87 -0.77
N ASN A 108 -3.64 -20.06 -1.59
CA ASN A 108 -2.94 -18.94 -2.25
C ASN A 108 -3.84 -18.18 -3.24
N GLU A 109 -4.69 -18.89 -3.97
CA GLU A 109 -5.65 -18.29 -4.91
C GLU A 109 -6.71 -17.46 -4.17
N ASN A 110 -7.24 -17.97 -3.08
CA ASN A 110 -8.15 -17.21 -2.21
C ASN A 110 -7.45 -16.00 -1.57
N GLU A 111 -6.17 -16.12 -1.23
CA GLU A 111 -5.41 -15.05 -0.60
C GLU A 111 -5.10 -13.92 -1.60
N ILE A 112 -4.69 -14.24 -2.83
CA ILE A 112 -4.46 -13.21 -3.87
C ILE A 112 -5.75 -12.51 -4.27
N GLU A 113 -6.87 -13.25 -4.40
CA GLU A 113 -8.17 -12.67 -4.69
C GLU A 113 -8.57 -11.66 -3.62
N ARG A 114 -8.46 -12.05 -2.35
CA ARG A 114 -8.76 -11.18 -1.22
C ARG A 114 -7.82 -9.97 -1.15
N ALA A 115 -6.51 -10.19 -1.33
CA ALA A 115 -5.51 -9.12 -1.28
C ALA A 115 -5.77 -8.05 -2.35
N LEU A 116 -6.01 -8.44 -3.61
CA LEU A 116 -6.32 -7.51 -4.69
C LEU A 116 -7.65 -6.79 -4.47
N LYS A 117 -8.71 -7.50 -4.13
CA LYS A 117 -10.03 -6.91 -3.85
C LYS A 117 -9.97 -5.86 -2.73
N GLY A 118 -9.11 -6.05 -1.75
CA GLY A 118 -8.97 -5.13 -0.62
C GLY A 118 -7.83 -4.12 -0.77
N ALA A 119 -7.03 -4.19 -1.83
CA ALA A 119 -5.90 -3.29 -2.03
C ALA A 119 -6.37 -1.86 -2.29
N ASN A 120 -5.74 -0.90 -1.61
CA ASN A 120 -5.97 0.53 -1.79
C ASN A 120 -4.68 1.33 -1.95
N ILE A 121 -3.52 0.69 -1.78
CA ILE A 121 -2.21 1.32 -1.95
C ILE A 121 -1.24 0.39 -2.67
N ALA A 122 -0.42 0.96 -3.56
CA ALA A 122 0.68 0.33 -4.25
C ALA A 122 2.00 0.98 -3.82
N LEU A 123 2.89 0.21 -3.20
CA LEU A 123 4.20 0.67 -2.76
C LEU A 123 5.26 0.08 -3.69
N PHE A 124 5.85 0.92 -4.53
CA PHE A 124 6.89 0.52 -5.47
C PHE A 124 8.26 0.53 -4.81
N SER A 125 9.09 -0.44 -5.16
CA SER A 125 10.48 -0.57 -4.75
C SER A 125 11.33 -1.08 -5.93
N LYS A 126 12.64 -1.13 -5.73
CA LYS A 126 13.59 -1.60 -6.75
C LYS A 126 13.39 -0.92 -8.11
N GLU A 127 13.23 0.42 -8.10
CA GLU A 127 13.03 1.23 -9.31
C GLU A 127 11.78 0.82 -10.11
N GLY A 128 10.69 0.47 -9.41
CA GLY A 128 9.44 0.06 -10.02
C GLY A 128 9.39 -1.39 -10.50
N ARG A 129 10.42 -2.19 -10.22
CA ARG A 129 10.46 -3.62 -10.57
C ARG A 129 9.76 -4.51 -9.55
N GLU A 130 9.46 -3.98 -8.38
CA GLU A 130 8.70 -4.68 -7.37
C GLU A 130 7.61 -3.74 -6.85
N VAL A 131 6.45 -4.28 -6.59
CA VAL A 131 5.33 -3.55 -5.99
C VAL A 131 4.69 -4.40 -4.90
N GLN A 132 4.38 -3.77 -3.79
CA GLN A 132 3.55 -4.33 -2.74
C GLN A 132 2.17 -3.67 -2.80
N LEU A 133 1.16 -4.46 -3.10
CA LEU A 133 -0.25 -4.08 -3.00
C LEU A 133 -0.72 -4.37 -1.59
N SER A 134 -1.32 -3.39 -0.93
CA SER A 134 -1.74 -3.49 0.47
C SER A 134 -3.12 -2.89 0.68
N GLY A 135 -3.85 -3.41 1.65
CA GLY A 135 -5.16 -2.94 2.06
C GLY A 135 -5.86 -3.90 3.01
N ASN A 136 -7.17 -3.75 3.15
CA ASN A 136 -7.97 -4.55 4.09
C ASN A 136 -8.00 -6.05 3.76
N GLY A 137 -7.70 -6.42 2.52
CA GLY A 137 -7.63 -7.83 2.08
C GLY A 137 -6.32 -8.53 2.42
N GLY A 138 -5.31 -7.81 2.91
CA GLY A 138 -3.96 -8.30 3.13
C GLY A 138 -2.94 -7.67 2.19
N THR A 139 -1.84 -8.36 1.95
CA THR A 139 -0.76 -7.88 1.09
C THR A 139 -0.41 -8.88 -0.01
N ALA A 140 -0.10 -8.37 -1.19
CA ALA A 140 0.48 -9.14 -2.28
C ALA A 140 1.72 -8.42 -2.81
N THR A 141 2.83 -9.15 -2.98
CA THR A 141 4.05 -8.63 -3.60
C THR A 141 4.17 -9.19 -5.00
N LEU A 142 4.38 -8.30 -5.95
CA LEU A 142 4.55 -8.64 -7.34
C LEU A 142 5.92 -8.16 -7.82
N THR A 143 6.59 -8.97 -8.62
CA THR A 143 7.87 -8.64 -9.25
C THR A 143 7.68 -8.61 -10.76
N ARG A 144 8.18 -7.56 -11.42
CA ARG A 144 8.07 -7.38 -12.87
C ARG A 144 8.81 -8.49 -13.61
N ARG A 145 8.23 -8.99 -14.67
CA ARG A 145 8.77 -10.04 -15.53
C ARG A 145 9.58 -9.45 -16.66
#